data_dfd7f3c782fc1d45e93c5c4b07131f61
#
_entry.id   dfd7f3c782fc1d45e93c5c4b07131f61
#
_cell.length_a   1.000
_cell.length_b   1.000
_cell.length_c   1.000
_cell.angle_alpha   90.00
_cell.angle_beta   90.00
_cell.angle_gamma   90.00
#
_symmetry.space_group_name_H-M   'P 1'
#
loop_
_entity.id
_entity.type
_entity.pdbx_description
1 polymer ?
#
loop_
_entity_poly.entity_id
_entity_poly.type
_entity_poly.pdbx_seq_one_letter_code
_entity_poly.pdbx_strand_id
1 'polypeptide(L)'
;MIIRIIGIGLILVGLIILIIECIFCKKNNNIPSDKINNGNYAFLIPARYESKVIEGLLNSIDNQTRKVPSKNVYVIVESTEDPTVEIVKKHKMNIVYRHDLSKKRKGYALDDAIKEIINKNIHYDAYFVMDADNVLDRNFLKEMEKLINKGYDIGLGYRNCKNGNDSVVAACSSLTFSMINEFSNNKKIKDTRTLTISGTGFFIRGDIIESLGGYPFLSLTEDYELTLYAVLNNLTTSYNTKAIFYDEQPTSYSKTIVQRTRWIRGYFEARRKYIGKIKASLVYNDKNFGSKITEIVGVKH
;
A
#
# COMPACT_ATOMS: atom_id res chain seq x y z
N MET A 1 -40.29 9.04 -6.08
CA MET A 1 -40.46 8.79 -4.64
C MET A 1 -39.52 7.71 -4.13
N ILE A 2 -39.51 6.51 -4.72
CA ILE A 2 -38.66 5.36 -4.30
C ILE A 2 -37.17 5.69 -4.27
N ILE A 3 -36.60 6.33 -5.32
CA ILE A 3 -35.17 6.70 -5.39
C ILE A 3 -34.77 7.65 -4.24
N ARG A 4 -35.65 8.60 -3.86
CA ARG A 4 -35.37 9.51 -2.74
C ARG A 4 -35.38 8.76 -1.40
N ILE A 5 -36.26 7.80 -1.23
CA ILE A 5 -36.34 6.97 -0.01
C ILE A 5 -35.08 6.09 0.12
N ILE A 6 -34.64 5.48 -1.00
CA ILE A 6 -33.39 4.70 -1.03
C ILE A 6 -32.17 5.60 -0.71
N GLY A 7 -32.12 6.82 -1.29
CA GLY A 7 -31.05 7.77 -1.02
C GLY A 7 -30.99 8.20 0.45
N ILE A 8 -32.12 8.50 1.06
CA ILE A 8 -32.22 8.83 2.49
C ILE A 8 -31.80 7.63 3.35
N GLY A 9 -32.25 6.43 3.00
CA GLY A 9 -31.84 5.19 3.68
C GLY A 9 -30.33 4.97 3.67
N LEU A 10 -29.68 5.19 2.54
CA LEU A 10 -28.21 5.07 2.42
C LEU A 10 -27.46 6.13 3.24
N ILE A 11 -27.98 7.36 3.30
CA ILE A 11 -27.41 8.43 4.14
C ILE A 11 -27.54 8.06 5.63
N LEU A 12 -28.69 7.56 6.06
CA LEU A 12 -28.89 7.14 7.44
C LEU A 12 -27.99 5.98 7.84
N VAL A 13 -27.82 4.99 6.96
CA VAL A 13 -26.87 3.88 7.17
C VAL A 13 -25.43 4.41 7.28
N GLY A 14 -25.04 5.34 6.42
CA GLY A 14 -23.73 6.00 6.50
C GLY A 14 -23.50 6.75 7.81
N LEU A 15 -24.51 7.49 8.30
CA LEU A 15 -24.45 8.17 9.58
C LEU A 15 -24.38 7.20 10.78
N ILE A 16 -25.13 6.10 10.75
CA ILE A 16 -25.07 5.05 11.77
C ILE A 16 -23.66 4.42 11.81
N ILE A 17 -23.07 4.14 10.65
CA ILE A 17 -21.71 3.62 10.55
C ILE A 17 -20.71 4.61 11.16
N LEU A 18 -20.80 5.91 10.85
CA LEU A 18 -19.96 6.95 11.41
C LEU A 18 -20.09 7.05 12.94
N ILE A 19 -21.31 6.94 13.47
CA ILE A 19 -21.57 6.95 14.91
C ILE A 19 -20.95 5.71 15.58
N ILE A 20 -21.13 4.53 14.98
CA ILE A 20 -20.50 3.28 15.46
C ILE A 20 -18.98 3.42 15.47
N GLU A 21 -18.37 3.94 14.40
CA GLU A 21 -16.93 4.21 14.34
C GLU A 21 -16.46 5.16 15.44
N CYS A 22 -17.24 6.21 15.76
CA CYS A 22 -16.89 7.15 16.82
C CYS A 22 -17.00 6.53 18.23
N ILE A 23 -18.03 5.70 18.48
CA ILE A 23 -18.29 5.11 19.81
C ILE A 23 -17.30 3.97 20.11
N PHE A 24 -17.00 3.12 19.11
CA PHE A 24 -16.18 1.91 19.31
C PHE A 24 -14.70 2.11 19.00
N CYS A 25 -14.26 3.33 18.68
CA CYS A 25 -12.86 3.63 18.45
C CYS A 25 -12.08 3.62 19.78
N LYS A 26 -11.51 2.47 20.15
CA LYS A 26 -10.53 2.40 21.23
C LYS A 26 -9.17 2.88 20.76
N LYS A 27 -8.57 3.77 21.52
CA LYS A 27 -7.21 4.28 21.31
C LYS A 27 -6.19 3.14 21.47
N ASN A 28 -5.39 2.87 20.45
CA ASN A 28 -4.26 1.96 20.58
C ASN A 28 -3.10 2.73 21.21
N ASN A 29 -2.74 2.40 22.44
CA ASN A 29 -1.70 3.10 23.20
C ASN A 29 -0.28 2.55 22.95
N ASN A 30 -0.10 1.60 22.06
CA ASN A 30 1.21 1.09 21.71
C ASN A 30 1.89 2.06 20.72
N ILE A 31 2.53 3.08 21.25
CA ILE A 31 3.46 3.92 20.47
C ILE A 31 4.80 3.19 20.49
N PRO A 32 5.33 2.79 19.33
CA PRO A 32 6.62 2.13 19.28
C PRO A 32 7.74 3.09 19.74
N SER A 33 8.77 2.54 20.38
CA SER A 33 9.95 3.30 20.79
C SER A 33 10.92 3.50 19.64
N ASP A 34 11.64 4.63 19.60
CA ASP A 34 12.67 4.91 18.60
C ASP A 34 13.76 3.82 18.59
N LYS A 35 13.98 3.23 17.39
CA LYS A 35 14.99 2.19 17.22
C LYS A 35 15.65 2.21 15.88
N ILE A 36 16.58 2.51 15.41
CA ILE A 36 17.35 2.32 14.16
C ILE A 36 17.86 3.64 13.59
N ASN A 37 19.15 3.84 13.70
CA ASN A 37 19.89 4.78 12.86
C ASN A 37 20.55 3.99 11.72
N ASN A 38 20.38 4.44 10.47
CA ASN A 38 21.00 3.87 9.25
C ASN A 38 20.48 2.49 8.83
N GLY A 39 19.17 2.29 8.74
CA GLY A 39 18.58 1.05 8.28
C GLY A 39 18.94 0.68 6.81
N ASN A 40 18.91 -0.61 6.53
CA ASN A 40 19.08 -1.18 5.20
C ASN A 40 17.70 -1.52 4.62
N TYR A 41 17.33 -0.90 3.49
CA TYR A 41 15.99 -1.00 2.92
C TYR A 41 16.01 -1.54 1.51
N ALA A 42 15.04 -2.39 1.16
CA ALA A 42 14.80 -2.85 -0.19
C ALA A 42 13.65 -2.10 -0.85
N PHE A 43 13.75 -1.79 -2.14
CA PHE A 43 12.66 -1.31 -2.97
C PHE A 43 12.21 -2.42 -3.91
N LEU A 44 10.92 -2.77 -3.89
CA LEU A 44 10.29 -3.77 -4.72
C LEU A 44 9.38 -3.07 -5.73
N ILE A 45 9.68 -3.22 -7.03
CA ILE A 45 9.01 -2.51 -8.12
C ILE A 45 8.50 -3.53 -9.13
N PRO A 46 7.26 -4.03 -8.98
CA PRO A 46 6.64 -4.83 -10.01
C PRO A 46 6.44 -4.01 -11.29
N ALA A 47 7.03 -4.46 -12.39
CA ALA A 47 6.98 -3.79 -13.68
C ALA A 47 6.65 -4.80 -14.79
N ARG A 48 5.61 -4.49 -15.54
CA ARG A 48 5.17 -5.32 -16.66
C ARG A 48 5.02 -4.48 -17.92
N TYR A 49 6.04 -4.48 -18.77
CA TYR A 49 6.12 -3.64 -19.97
C TYR A 49 5.98 -2.14 -19.65
N GLU A 50 6.67 -1.68 -18.60
CA GLU A 50 6.59 -0.32 -18.06
C GLU A 50 7.76 0.58 -18.53
N SER A 51 8.41 0.24 -19.64
CA SER A 51 9.57 0.98 -20.17
C SER A 51 9.33 2.47 -20.44
N LYS A 52 8.06 2.88 -20.61
CA LYS A 52 7.70 4.28 -20.86
C LYS A 52 7.69 5.16 -19.61
N VAL A 53 7.53 4.56 -18.42
CA VAL A 53 7.28 5.29 -17.17
C VAL A 53 8.30 5.02 -16.08
N ILE A 54 8.90 3.83 -16.06
CA ILE A 54 9.76 3.36 -14.97
C ILE A 54 11.01 4.24 -14.75
N GLU A 55 11.57 4.82 -15.81
CA GLU A 55 12.77 5.65 -15.71
C GLU A 55 12.59 6.83 -14.76
N GLY A 56 11.38 7.41 -14.70
CA GLY A 56 11.03 8.46 -13.75
C GLY A 56 11.18 8.02 -12.30
N LEU A 57 10.71 6.81 -11.97
CA LEU A 57 10.85 6.24 -10.63
C LEU A 57 12.31 5.95 -10.30
N LEU A 58 13.04 5.25 -11.18
CA LEU A 58 14.44 4.89 -10.94
C LEU A 58 15.32 6.13 -10.73
N ASN A 59 15.17 7.15 -11.57
CA ASN A 59 15.83 8.44 -11.40
C ASN A 59 15.50 9.09 -10.05
N SER A 60 14.23 9.02 -9.61
CA SER A 60 13.82 9.60 -8.34
C SER A 60 14.39 8.84 -7.13
N ILE A 61 14.61 7.53 -7.25
CA ILE A 61 15.28 6.70 -6.24
C ILE A 61 16.78 7.06 -6.18
N ASP A 62 17.45 7.18 -7.32
CA ASP A 62 18.87 7.57 -7.38
C ASP A 62 19.11 8.96 -6.79
N ASN A 63 18.13 9.86 -6.90
CA ASN A 63 18.19 11.24 -6.42
C ASN A 63 17.71 11.44 -4.99
N GLN A 64 17.41 10.37 -4.24
CA GLN A 64 17.01 10.50 -2.82
C GLN A 64 18.12 11.14 -1.98
N THR A 65 17.75 12.03 -1.04
CA THR A 65 18.71 12.61 -0.07
C THR A 65 19.28 11.55 0.86
N ARG A 66 18.48 10.61 1.29
CA ARG A 66 18.90 9.36 1.95
C ARG A 66 19.15 8.34 0.87
N LYS A 67 20.43 8.08 0.56
CA LYS A 67 20.83 7.24 -0.57
C LYS A 67 20.36 5.80 -0.42
N VAL A 68 19.87 5.25 -1.51
CA VAL A 68 19.52 3.84 -1.68
C VAL A 68 20.60 3.19 -2.55
N PRO A 69 21.31 2.18 -2.06
CA PRO A 69 22.22 1.41 -2.92
C PRO A 69 21.45 0.74 -4.07
N SER A 70 21.94 0.84 -5.31
CA SER A 70 21.26 0.24 -6.48
C SER A 70 21.02 -1.27 -6.30
N LYS A 71 21.90 -1.98 -5.59
CA LYS A 71 21.74 -3.39 -5.22
C LYS A 71 20.56 -3.68 -4.28
N ASN A 72 19.94 -2.66 -3.73
CA ASN A 72 18.77 -2.79 -2.85
C ASN A 72 17.47 -2.49 -3.60
N VAL A 73 17.52 -2.19 -4.89
CA VAL A 73 16.35 -1.93 -5.73
C VAL A 73 16.11 -3.15 -6.61
N TYR A 74 14.93 -3.73 -6.54
CA TYR A 74 14.54 -4.95 -7.24
C TYR A 74 13.36 -4.63 -8.15
N VAL A 75 13.59 -4.68 -9.45
CA VAL A 75 12.56 -4.53 -10.47
C VAL A 75 12.12 -5.91 -10.94
N ILE A 76 10.84 -6.22 -10.77
CA ILE A 76 10.29 -7.54 -11.08
C ILE A 76 9.61 -7.47 -12.44
N VAL A 77 10.13 -8.24 -13.40
CA VAL A 77 9.68 -8.28 -14.80
C VAL A 77 9.22 -9.67 -15.21
N GLU A 78 8.41 -9.77 -16.27
CA GLU A 78 7.89 -11.07 -16.73
C GLU A 78 8.96 -11.88 -17.47
N SER A 79 9.77 -11.25 -18.32
CA SER A 79 10.76 -11.94 -19.13
C SER A 79 11.97 -11.07 -19.48
N THR A 80 13.00 -11.67 -20.06
CA THR A 80 14.18 -10.97 -20.58
C THR A 80 13.88 -10.08 -21.79
N GLU A 81 12.76 -10.32 -22.46
CA GLU A 81 12.31 -9.57 -23.65
C GLU A 81 11.54 -8.30 -23.28
N ASP A 82 11.22 -8.11 -22.01
CA ASP A 82 10.54 -6.89 -21.54
C ASP A 82 11.48 -5.69 -21.74
N PRO A 83 11.07 -4.66 -22.49
CA PRO A 83 11.92 -3.49 -22.75
C PRO A 83 12.30 -2.72 -21.48
N THR A 84 11.59 -2.95 -20.38
CA THR A 84 11.92 -2.40 -19.05
C THR A 84 13.31 -2.84 -18.59
N VAL A 85 13.75 -4.05 -18.97
CA VAL A 85 15.03 -4.65 -18.57
C VAL A 85 16.23 -3.76 -18.93
N GLU A 86 16.24 -3.20 -20.14
CA GLU A 86 17.37 -2.37 -20.60
C GLU A 86 17.49 -1.06 -19.80
N ILE A 87 16.37 -0.50 -19.36
CA ILE A 87 16.35 0.69 -18.52
C ILE A 87 16.92 0.36 -17.14
N VAL A 88 16.47 -0.74 -16.54
CA VAL A 88 16.93 -1.17 -15.20
C VAL A 88 18.43 -1.46 -15.20
N LYS A 89 18.97 -2.09 -16.26
CA LYS A 89 20.40 -2.34 -16.41
C LYS A 89 21.23 -1.07 -16.42
N LYS A 90 20.76 0.01 -17.06
CA LYS A 90 21.44 1.33 -17.07
C LYS A 90 21.59 1.89 -15.65
N HIS A 91 20.61 1.67 -14.77
CA HIS A 91 20.65 2.08 -13.36
C HIS A 91 21.43 1.10 -12.46
N LYS A 92 21.92 -0.01 -12.99
CA LYS A 92 22.65 -1.06 -12.24
C LYS A 92 21.83 -1.62 -11.06
N MET A 93 20.51 -1.67 -11.21
CA MET A 93 19.59 -2.22 -10.22
C MET A 93 19.33 -3.69 -10.48
N ASN A 94 18.81 -4.42 -9.47
CA ASN A 94 18.54 -5.85 -9.63
C ASN A 94 17.28 -6.07 -10.47
N ILE A 95 17.33 -7.12 -11.28
CA ILE A 95 16.19 -7.60 -12.05
C ILE A 95 15.80 -8.96 -11.49
N VAL A 96 14.52 -9.09 -11.14
CA VAL A 96 13.92 -10.36 -10.73
C VAL A 96 12.97 -10.81 -11.82
N TYR A 97 13.17 -12.01 -12.33
CA TYR A 97 12.26 -12.58 -13.33
C TYR A 97 11.17 -13.39 -12.64
N ARG A 98 9.94 -13.24 -13.13
CA ARG A 98 8.81 -14.00 -12.63
C ARG A 98 9.00 -15.51 -12.87
N HIS A 99 8.75 -16.31 -11.85
CA HIS A 99 8.88 -17.77 -11.94
C HIS A 99 7.68 -18.43 -12.65
N ASP A 100 6.47 -17.90 -12.43
CA ASP A 100 5.23 -18.47 -12.98
C ASP A 100 4.36 -17.37 -13.63
N LEU A 101 4.42 -17.29 -14.96
CA LEU A 101 3.70 -16.30 -15.75
C LEU A 101 2.18 -16.55 -15.82
N SER A 102 1.68 -17.71 -15.39
CA SER A 102 0.25 -17.99 -15.30
C SER A 102 -0.41 -17.18 -14.17
N LYS A 103 0.36 -16.80 -13.14
CA LYS A 103 -0.07 -16.05 -11.96
C LYS A 103 0.11 -14.55 -12.16
N LYS A 104 -0.84 -13.88 -12.80
CA LYS A 104 -0.73 -12.49 -13.30
C LYS A 104 -1.10 -11.39 -12.28
N ARG A 105 -0.83 -11.54 -10.98
CA ARG A 105 -1.17 -10.55 -9.97
C ARG A 105 0.08 -9.97 -9.33
N LYS A 106 0.00 -8.71 -8.88
CA LYS A 106 1.10 -7.98 -8.22
C LYS A 106 1.64 -8.74 -7.00
N GLY A 107 0.77 -9.31 -6.17
CA GLY A 107 1.17 -10.07 -4.99
C GLY A 107 2.11 -11.24 -5.32
N TYR A 108 1.90 -11.94 -6.44
CA TYR A 108 2.83 -13.00 -6.87
C TYR A 108 4.18 -12.46 -7.31
N ALA A 109 4.22 -11.27 -7.93
CA ALA A 109 5.49 -10.63 -8.30
C ALA A 109 6.29 -10.25 -7.05
N LEU A 110 5.64 -9.67 -6.06
CA LEU A 110 6.27 -9.34 -4.78
C LEU A 110 6.75 -10.60 -4.04
N ASP A 111 5.96 -11.68 -4.08
CA ASP A 111 6.31 -12.97 -3.47
C ASP A 111 7.57 -13.58 -4.12
N ASP A 112 7.64 -13.59 -5.46
CA ASP A 112 8.81 -14.07 -6.19
C ASP A 112 10.08 -13.31 -5.77
N ALA A 113 10.03 -11.97 -5.71
CA ALA A 113 11.17 -11.15 -5.32
C ALA A 113 11.60 -11.35 -3.87
N ILE A 114 10.65 -11.39 -2.94
CA ILE A 114 10.97 -11.57 -1.51
C ILE A 114 11.55 -12.95 -1.27
N LYS A 115 11.00 -14.00 -1.88
CA LYS A 115 11.56 -15.35 -1.78
C LYS A 115 12.98 -15.44 -2.35
N GLU A 116 13.25 -14.77 -3.47
CA GLU A 116 14.61 -14.72 -4.03
C GLU A 116 15.58 -14.05 -3.06
N ILE A 117 15.18 -12.94 -2.42
CA ILE A 117 15.96 -12.22 -1.42
C ILE A 117 16.25 -13.12 -0.20
N ILE A 118 15.21 -13.76 0.35
CA ILE A 118 15.32 -14.66 1.50
C ILE A 118 16.23 -15.85 1.17
N ASN A 119 16.07 -16.46 0.00
CA ASN A 119 16.89 -17.60 -0.43
C ASN A 119 18.38 -17.24 -0.61
N LYS A 120 18.68 -15.97 -0.85
CA LYS A 120 20.05 -15.44 -0.90
C LYS A 120 20.60 -15.08 0.48
N ASN A 121 19.84 -15.32 1.58
CA ASN A 121 20.16 -14.91 2.95
C ASN A 121 20.43 -13.40 3.06
N ILE A 122 19.72 -12.58 2.31
CA ILE A 122 19.78 -11.13 2.38
C ILE A 122 18.64 -10.65 3.29
N HIS A 123 18.97 -9.80 4.26
CA HIS A 123 18.01 -9.25 5.22
C HIS A 123 17.91 -7.73 5.08
N TYR A 124 16.68 -7.23 5.17
CA TYR A 124 16.38 -5.80 5.13
C TYR A 124 15.54 -5.41 6.35
N ASP A 125 15.79 -4.20 6.88
CA ASP A 125 14.98 -3.66 7.97
C ASP A 125 13.54 -3.33 7.54
N ALA A 126 13.38 -2.96 6.26
CA ALA A 126 12.06 -2.74 5.65
C ALA A 126 12.09 -2.95 4.13
N TYR A 127 10.94 -3.38 3.61
CA TYR A 127 10.67 -3.53 2.17
C TYR A 127 9.68 -2.45 1.73
N PHE A 128 10.10 -1.59 0.82
CA PHE A 128 9.28 -0.57 0.19
C PHE A 128 8.63 -1.12 -1.08
N VAL A 129 7.33 -0.92 -1.23
CA VAL A 129 6.58 -1.33 -2.43
C VAL A 129 6.19 -0.09 -3.22
N MET A 130 6.62 -0.03 -4.49
CA MET A 130 6.37 1.07 -5.40
C MET A 130 5.81 0.56 -6.73
N ASP A 131 4.84 1.28 -7.30
CA ASP A 131 4.41 1.03 -8.68
C ASP A 131 5.39 1.68 -9.67
N ALA A 132 5.60 1.07 -10.83
CA ALA A 132 6.61 1.48 -11.80
C ALA A 132 6.39 2.90 -12.37
N ASP A 133 5.16 3.41 -12.30
CA ASP A 133 4.78 4.75 -12.74
C ASP A 133 4.92 5.84 -11.67
N ASN A 134 5.35 5.48 -10.46
CA ASN A 134 5.53 6.46 -9.38
C ASN A 134 6.76 7.34 -9.61
N VAL A 135 6.78 8.50 -8.94
CA VAL A 135 7.95 9.38 -8.79
C VAL A 135 8.03 9.80 -7.34
N LEU A 136 9.19 9.68 -6.73
CA LEU A 136 9.40 10.02 -5.31
C LEU A 136 9.86 11.48 -5.16
N ASP A 137 9.33 12.17 -4.14
CA ASP A 137 9.97 13.39 -3.66
C ASP A 137 11.40 13.09 -3.18
N ARG A 138 12.29 14.05 -3.31
CA ARG A 138 13.72 13.92 -2.95
C ARG A 138 13.95 13.46 -1.51
N ASN A 139 13.03 13.76 -0.60
CA ASN A 139 13.12 13.43 0.82
C ASN A 139 12.23 12.24 1.22
N PHE A 140 11.59 11.57 0.27
CA PHE A 140 10.63 10.50 0.56
C PHE A 140 11.21 9.47 1.53
N LEU A 141 12.35 8.86 1.21
CA LEU A 141 12.94 7.84 2.07
C LEU A 141 13.35 8.39 3.44
N LYS A 142 13.96 9.58 3.48
CA LYS A 142 14.33 10.24 4.73
C LYS A 142 13.12 10.45 5.66
N GLU A 143 11.97 10.79 5.09
CA GLU A 143 10.74 10.99 5.85
C GLU A 143 10.11 9.66 6.27
N MET A 144 10.15 8.63 5.42
CA MET A 144 9.68 7.29 5.76
C MET A 144 10.54 6.63 6.84
N GLU A 145 11.85 6.85 6.82
CA GLU A 145 12.79 6.36 7.83
C GLU A 145 12.42 6.82 9.26
N LYS A 146 11.80 7.99 9.40
CA LYS A 146 11.29 8.45 10.70
C LYS A 146 10.18 7.55 11.27
N LEU A 147 9.36 6.96 10.40
CA LEU A 147 8.35 5.99 10.84
C LEU A 147 8.98 4.67 11.24
N ILE A 148 9.98 4.21 10.48
CA ILE A 148 10.73 2.98 10.78
C ILE A 148 11.45 3.15 12.13
N ASN A 149 12.14 4.28 12.33
CA ASN A 149 12.85 4.59 13.56
C ASN A 149 11.93 4.66 14.79
N LYS A 150 10.68 5.07 14.60
CA LYS A 150 9.65 4.99 15.64
C LYS A 150 9.11 3.58 15.87
N GLY A 151 9.56 2.59 15.12
CA GLY A 151 9.20 1.19 15.28
C GLY A 151 7.83 0.80 14.73
N TYR A 152 7.24 1.60 13.81
CA TYR A 152 6.00 1.19 13.14
C TYR A 152 6.24 0.01 12.22
N ASP A 153 5.29 -0.92 12.22
CA ASP A 153 5.37 -2.15 11.42
C ASP A 153 5.13 -1.88 9.93
N ILE A 154 4.23 -0.94 9.63
CA ILE A 154 3.88 -0.53 8.26
C ILE A 154 3.76 0.99 8.23
N GLY A 155 4.43 1.62 7.28
CA GLY A 155 4.35 3.06 7.06
C GLY A 155 3.86 3.41 5.66
N LEU A 156 3.05 4.46 5.57
CA LEU A 156 2.50 4.98 4.32
C LEU A 156 3.03 6.38 4.04
N GLY A 157 3.38 6.63 2.76
CA GLY A 157 3.68 7.96 2.26
C GLY A 157 2.43 8.73 1.81
N TYR A 158 2.63 10.03 1.56
CA TYR A 158 1.61 10.91 1.01
C TYR A 158 1.50 10.71 -0.50
N ARG A 159 0.39 10.13 -0.95
CA ARG A 159 0.10 9.91 -2.36
C ARG A 159 -0.41 11.17 -3.01
N ASN A 160 0.40 11.79 -3.85
CA ASN A 160 0.04 12.91 -4.69
C ASN A 160 -0.18 12.44 -6.14
N CYS A 161 -0.69 13.32 -7.00
CA CYS A 161 -0.93 13.02 -8.41
C CYS A 161 0.04 13.78 -9.29
N LYS A 162 0.66 13.13 -10.30
CA LYS A 162 1.53 13.82 -11.28
C LYS A 162 0.76 14.42 -12.45
N ASN A 163 -0.39 13.90 -12.78
CA ASN A 163 -1.15 14.27 -13.98
C ASN A 163 -2.58 14.79 -13.69
N GLY A 164 -2.78 15.41 -12.53
CA GLY A 164 -4.11 15.91 -12.11
C GLY A 164 -4.72 16.96 -13.04
N ASN A 165 -3.90 17.64 -13.86
CA ASN A 165 -4.34 18.65 -14.80
C ASN A 165 -4.66 18.11 -16.22
N ASP A 166 -4.38 16.83 -16.47
CA ASP A 166 -4.52 16.26 -17.82
C ASP A 166 -5.99 16.05 -18.24
N SER A 167 -6.87 15.85 -17.27
CA SER A 167 -8.31 15.68 -17.52
C SER A 167 -9.13 15.89 -16.24
N VAL A 168 -10.43 16.17 -16.40
CA VAL A 168 -11.39 16.23 -15.28
C VAL A 168 -11.40 14.91 -14.50
N VAL A 169 -11.25 13.77 -15.17
CA VAL A 169 -11.22 12.44 -14.55
C VAL A 169 -9.99 12.29 -13.65
N ALA A 170 -8.82 12.70 -14.13
CA ALA A 170 -7.59 12.69 -13.35
C ALA A 170 -7.68 13.67 -12.16
N ALA A 171 -8.25 14.86 -12.36
CA ALA A 171 -8.47 15.85 -11.31
C ALA A 171 -9.39 15.30 -10.19
N CYS A 172 -10.51 14.66 -10.55
CA CYS A 172 -11.42 14.03 -9.59
C CYS A 172 -10.74 12.88 -8.82
N SER A 173 -9.91 12.07 -9.50
CA SER A 173 -9.13 11.01 -8.85
C SER A 173 -8.09 11.59 -7.89
N SER A 174 -7.38 12.65 -8.30
CA SER A 174 -6.42 13.38 -7.47
C SER A 174 -7.09 13.92 -6.21
N LEU A 175 -8.24 14.58 -6.35
CA LEU A 175 -9.02 15.09 -5.22
C LEU A 175 -9.42 13.96 -4.26
N THR A 176 -9.86 12.81 -4.80
CA THR A 176 -10.23 11.65 -3.97
C THR A 176 -9.04 11.17 -3.12
N PHE A 177 -7.84 11.04 -3.70
CA PHE A 177 -6.66 10.65 -2.93
C PHE A 177 -6.22 11.71 -1.92
N SER A 178 -6.33 13.00 -2.28
CA SER A 178 -6.09 14.10 -1.32
C SER A 178 -7.05 14.03 -0.13
N MET A 179 -8.32 13.75 -0.36
CA MET A 179 -9.31 13.56 0.71
C MET A 179 -8.97 12.35 1.60
N ILE A 180 -8.53 11.23 1.00
CA ILE A 180 -8.07 10.06 1.77
C ILE A 180 -6.88 10.44 2.65
N ASN A 181 -5.91 11.15 2.11
CA ASN A 181 -4.73 11.60 2.84
C ASN A 181 -5.09 12.53 4.01
N GLU A 182 -5.84 13.60 3.71
CA GLU A 182 -6.09 14.68 4.68
C GLU A 182 -7.13 14.31 5.73
N PHE A 183 -8.19 13.60 5.34
CA PHE A 183 -9.27 13.28 6.27
C PHE A 183 -9.16 11.86 6.83
N SER A 184 -9.05 10.85 5.98
CA SER A 184 -9.09 9.46 6.44
C SER A 184 -7.80 9.08 7.18
N ASN A 185 -6.62 9.26 6.57
CA ASN A 185 -5.36 8.84 7.17
C ASN A 185 -5.02 9.67 8.41
N ASN A 186 -5.14 11.00 8.35
CA ASN A 186 -4.86 11.86 9.48
C ASN A 186 -5.79 11.58 10.68
N LYS A 187 -7.08 11.29 10.42
CA LYS A 187 -8.02 10.91 11.47
C LYS A 187 -7.64 9.57 12.09
N LYS A 188 -7.36 8.54 11.26
CA LYS A 188 -6.98 7.22 11.75
C LYS A 188 -5.72 7.24 12.60
N ILE A 189 -4.72 8.07 12.25
CA ILE A 189 -3.52 8.25 13.11
C ILE A 189 -3.88 8.84 14.46
N LYS A 190 -4.66 9.92 14.49
CA LYS A 190 -5.10 10.56 15.74
C LYS A 190 -5.86 9.58 16.63
N ASP A 191 -6.67 8.73 16.02
CA ASP A 191 -7.44 7.70 16.70
C ASP A 191 -6.63 6.43 16.99
N THR A 192 -5.35 6.38 16.57
CA THR A 192 -4.47 5.20 16.66
C THR A 192 -5.06 3.92 16.04
N ARG A 193 -5.81 4.09 14.94
CA ARG A 193 -6.39 2.98 14.16
C ARG A 193 -5.43 2.49 13.09
N THR A 194 -5.59 1.23 12.68
CA THR A 194 -4.88 0.70 11.53
C THR A 194 -5.25 1.46 10.26
N LEU A 195 -4.25 1.91 9.52
CA LEU A 195 -4.44 2.59 8.24
C LEU A 195 -4.80 1.57 7.16
N THR A 196 -5.62 1.99 6.19
CA THR A 196 -5.83 1.21 4.97
C THR A 196 -4.62 1.39 4.07
N ILE A 197 -3.91 0.29 3.79
CA ILE A 197 -2.74 0.30 2.93
C ILE A 197 -3.22 0.46 1.49
N SER A 198 -2.60 1.35 0.74
CA SER A 198 -2.90 1.59 -0.68
C SER A 198 -1.75 1.08 -1.54
N GLY A 199 -1.97 0.13 -2.39
CA GLY A 199 -1.10 -0.59 -3.32
C GLY A 199 0.36 -0.16 -3.54
N THR A 200 0.71 1.08 -3.25
CA THR A 200 2.04 1.64 -3.50
C THR A 200 2.40 2.71 -2.47
N GLY A 201 3.69 3.09 -2.40
CA GLY A 201 4.16 4.15 -1.50
C GLY A 201 4.15 3.76 -0.03
N PHE A 202 4.33 2.50 0.29
CA PHE A 202 4.37 1.99 1.66
C PHE A 202 5.61 1.14 1.91
N PHE A 203 5.96 0.99 3.18
CA PHE A 203 6.90 -0.04 3.62
C PHE A 203 6.22 -1.02 4.58
N ILE A 204 6.77 -2.22 4.65
CA ILE A 204 6.54 -3.20 5.69
C ILE A 204 7.89 -3.60 6.29
N ARG A 205 7.94 -3.78 7.61
CA ARG A 205 9.17 -4.21 8.31
C ARG A 205 9.64 -5.56 7.80
N GLY A 206 10.98 -5.69 7.73
CA GLY A 206 11.63 -6.87 7.17
C GLY A 206 11.35 -8.13 7.97
N ASP A 207 11.47 -8.06 9.29
CA ASP A 207 11.21 -9.21 10.18
C ASP A 207 9.80 -9.78 10.03
N ILE A 208 8.79 -8.93 9.75
CA ILE A 208 7.41 -9.37 9.52
C ILE A 208 7.32 -10.16 8.22
N ILE A 209 7.78 -9.57 7.11
CA ILE A 209 7.64 -10.20 5.80
C ILE A 209 8.51 -11.45 5.65
N GLU A 210 9.70 -11.42 6.24
CA GLU A 210 10.63 -12.55 6.25
C GLU A 210 10.10 -13.70 7.10
N SER A 211 9.46 -13.42 8.25
CA SER A 211 8.80 -14.46 9.06
C SER A 211 7.64 -15.16 8.35
N LEU A 212 7.03 -14.48 7.35
CA LEU A 212 5.99 -15.07 6.49
C LEU A 212 6.58 -15.94 5.37
N GLY A 213 7.90 -15.93 5.18
CA GLY A 213 8.59 -16.67 4.13
C GLY A 213 8.29 -16.17 2.71
N GLY A 214 7.80 -14.93 2.55
CA GLY A 214 7.42 -14.32 1.28
C GLY A 214 6.27 -13.32 1.43
N TYR A 215 5.56 -13.04 0.33
CA TYR A 215 4.42 -12.12 0.30
C TYR A 215 3.10 -12.89 0.08
N PRO A 216 2.41 -13.35 1.13
CA PRO A 216 1.26 -14.27 1.01
C PRO A 216 -0.06 -13.57 0.62
N PHE A 217 -0.03 -12.27 0.29
CA PHE A 217 -1.20 -11.47 -0.05
C PHE A 217 -1.42 -11.49 -1.57
N LEU A 218 -2.27 -12.41 -2.05
CA LEU A 218 -2.37 -12.79 -3.46
C LEU A 218 -3.70 -12.42 -4.11
N SER A 219 -4.59 -11.71 -3.42
CA SER A 219 -5.85 -11.23 -3.99
C SER A 219 -5.64 -10.16 -5.06
N LEU A 220 -6.70 -9.77 -5.78
CA LEU A 220 -6.65 -8.67 -6.76
C LEU A 220 -6.31 -7.31 -6.13
N THR A 221 -6.50 -7.19 -4.81
CA THR A 221 -6.11 -6.04 -3.98
C THR A 221 -5.26 -6.57 -2.84
N GLU A 222 -4.01 -6.89 -3.14
CA GLU A 222 -3.04 -7.42 -2.20
C GLU A 222 -2.77 -6.47 -1.03
N ASP A 223 -2.90 -5.17 -1.29
CA ASP A 223 -2.78 -4.08 -0.33
C ASP A 223 -3.90 -4.12 0.72
N TYR A 224 -5.13 -4.33 0.28
CA TYR A 224 -6.26 -4.48 1.18
C TYR A 224 -6.18 -5.81 1.95
N GLU A 225 -5.70 -6.86 1.34
CA GLU A 225 -5.44 -8.13 2.01
C GLU A 225 -4.37 -7.97 3.11
N LEU A 226 -3.29 -7.22 2.84
CA LEU A 226 -2.28 -6.84 3.83
C LEU A 226 -2.90 -5.98 4.95
N THR A 227 -3.83 -5.07 4.62
CA THR A 227 -4.57 -4.30 5.63
C THR A 227 -5.34 -5.21 6.59
N LEU A 228 -6.08 -6.21 6.07
CA LEU A 228 -6.81 -7.17 6.90
C LEU A 228 -5.86 -8.00 7.77
N TYR A 229 -4.72 -8.41 7.23
CA TYR A 229 -3.68 -9.09 7.98
C TYR A 229 -3.13 -8.20 9.11
N ALA A 230 -2.83 -6.94 8.83
CA ALA A 230 -2.32 -5.98 9.81
C ALA A 230 -3.30 -5.78 10.97
N VAL A 231 -4.60 -5.63 10.66
CA VAL A 231 -5.65 -5.49 11.68
C VAL A 231 -5.76 -6.74 12.55
N LEU A 232 -5.72 -7.93 11.94
CA LEU A 232 -5.88 -9.20 12.66
C LEU A 232 -4.67 -9.55 13.54
N ASN A 233 -3.48 -9.10 13.15
CA ASN A 233 -2.24 -9.36 13.89
C ASN A 233 -1.79 -8.16 14.74
N ASN A 234 -2.65 -7.16 14.91
CA ASN A 234 -2.39 -5.97 15.72
C ASN A 234 -1.12 -5.21 15.29
N LEU A 235 -0.79 -5.22 13.99
CA LEU A 235 0.36 -4.48 13.47
C LEU A 235 0.12 -2.98 13.58
N THR A 236 1.16 -2.27 13.97
CA THR A 236 1.14 -0.82 14.09
C THR A 236 1.34 -0.18 12.72
N THR A 237 0.48 0.77 12.37
CA THR A 237 0.59 1.48 11.10
C THR A 237 0.71 2.98 11.32
N SER A 238 1.42 3.66 10.46
CA SER A 238 1.52 5.11 10.50
C SER A 238 1.64 5.72 9.11
N TYR A 239 1.54 7.03 9.04
CA TYR A 239 1.51 7.82 7.82
C TYR A 239 2.33 9.10 7.99
N ASN A 240 3.14 9.44 6.99
CA ASN A 240 3.92 10.67 7.04
C ASN A 240 3.54 11.60 5.86
N THR A 241 2.94 12.75 6.18
CA THR A 241 2.53 13.76 5.21
C THR A 241 3.67 14.38 4.42
N LYS A 242 4.91 14.26 4.93
CA LYS A 242 6.12 14.79 4.28
C LYS A 242 6.82 13.77 3.39
N ALA A 243 6.47 12.49 3.49
CA ALA A 243 6.96 11.44 2.62
C ALA A 243 6.12 11.40 1.34
N ILE A 244 6.35 12.35 0.43
CA ILE A 244 5.51 12.54 -0.76
C ILE A 244 5.99 11.65 -1.91
N PHE A 245 5.06 11.00 -2.57
CA PHE A 245 5.27 10.37 -3.86
C PHE A 245 4.13 10.74 -4.82
N TYR A 246 4.44 10.72 -6.11
CA TYR A 246 3.52 11.12 -7.17
C TYR A 246 3.15 9.90 -7.99
N ASP A 247 1.85 9.73 -8.19
CA ASP A 247 1.22 8.60 -8.87
C ASP A 247 0.45 9.06 -10.12
N GLU A 248 0.34 8.21 -11.12
CA GLU A 248 -0.40 8.51 -12.34
C GLU A 248 -1.86 8.10 -12.22
N GLN A 249 -2.77 9.00 -12.59
CA GLN A 249 -4.19 8.75 -12.54
C GLN A 249 -4.78 8.52 -13.94
N PRO A 250 -5.80 7.64 -14.08
CA PRO A 250 -6.49 7.46 -15.35
C PRO A 250 -7.06 8.77 -15.87
N THR A 251 -6.84 9.06 -17.15
CA THR A 251 -7.34 10.28 -17.81
C THR A 251 -8.70 10.10 -18.47
N SER A 252 -9.22 8.86 -18.55
CA SER A 252 -10.51 8.57 -19.15
C SER A 252 -11.46 7.82 -18.22
N TYR A 253 -12.75 8.09 -18.35
CA TYR A 253 -13.81 7.47 -17.56
C TYR A 253 -13.84 5.95 -17.69
N SER A 254 -13.67 5.42 -18.91
CA SER A 254 -13.64 3.98 -19.17
C SER A 254 -12.50 3.27 -18.42
N LYS A 255 -11.29 3.83 -18.43
CA LYS A 255 -10.15 3.29 -17.67
C LYS A 255 -10.42 3.31 -16.17
N THR A 256 -11.03 4.38 -15.67
CA THR A 256 -11.40 4.51 -14.25
C THR A 256 -12.42 3.44 -13.84
N ILE A 257 -13.43 3.17 -14.64
CA ILE A 257 -14.43 2.10 -14.37
C ILE A 257 -13.73 0.75 -14.27
N VAL A 258 -12.88 0.41 -15.24
CA VAL A 258 -12.14 -0.86 -15.24
C VAL A 258 -11.29 -1.00 -13.98
N GLN A 259 -10.54 0.04 -13.63
CA GLN A 259 -9.70 0.07 -12.44
C GLN A 259 -10.52 -0.10 -11.15
N ARG A 260 -11.59 0.68 -10.98
CA ARG A 260 -12.44 0.62 -9.77
C ARG A 260 -13.20 -0.70 -9.68
N THR A 261 -13.65 -1.26 -10.80
CA THR A 261 -14.27 -2.59 -10.83
C THR A 261 -13.29 -3.66 -10.33
N ARG A 262 -12.02 -3.60 -10.76
CA ARG A 262 -10.97 -4.48 -10.25
C ARG A 262 -10.79 -4.32 -8.73
N TRP A 263 -10.77 -3.09 -8.22
CA TRP A 263 -10.65 -2.82 -6.78
C TRP A 263 -11.83 -3.40 -5.98
N ILE A 264 -13.06 -3.18 -6.45
CA ILE A 264 -14.26 -3.71 -5.79
C ILE A 264 -14.23 -5.24 -5.76
N ARG A 265 -13.89 -5.89 -6.88
CA ARG A 265 -13.76 -7.36 -6.94
C ARG A 265 -12.70 -7.88 -5.97
N GLY A 266 -11.54 -7.24 -5.95
CA GLY A 266 -10.45 -7.60 -5.04
C GLY A 266 -10.81 -7.41 -3.57
N TYR A 267 -11.53 -6.33 -3.25
CA TYR A 267 -12.05 -6.09 -1.92
C TYR A 267 -12.95 -7.23 -1.43
N PHE A 268 -13.92 -7.68 -2.25
CA PHE A 268 -14.77 -8.80 -1.87
C PHE A 268 -14.00 -10.13 -1.80
N GLU A 269 -13.04 -10.34 -2.69
CA GLU A 269 -12.16 -11.52 -2.67
C GLU A 269 -11.38 -11.60 -1.35
N ALA A 270 -10.67 -10.54 -0.98
CA ALA A 270 -9.91 -10.49 0.25
C ALA A 270 -10.80 -10.65 1.49
N ARG A 271 -11.94 -9.94 1.55
CA ARG A 271 -12.90 -10.10 2.67
C ARG A 271 -13.39 -11.52 2.81
N ARG A 272 -13.78 -12.17 1.71
CA ARG A 272 -14.27 -13.57 1.75
C ARG A 272 -13.21 -14.51 2.32
N LYS A 273 -11.93 -14.29 1.99
CA LYS A 273 -10.81 -15.07 2.52
C LYS A 273 -10.63 -14.90 4.03
N TYR A 274 -10.87 -13.68 4.55
CA TYR A 274 -10.58 -13.34 5.96
C TYR A 274 -11.81 -13.30 6.87
N ILE A 275 -13.05 -13.35 6.34
CA ILE A 275 -14.28 -13.14 7.12
C ILE A 275 -14.40 -14.05 8.35
N GLY A 276 -13.97 -15.31 8.24
CA GLY A 276 -13.98 -16.27 9.36
C GLY A 276 -13.05 -15.83 10.49
N LYS A 277 -11.81 -15.42 10.14
CA LYS A 277 -10.83 -14.92 11.10
C LYS A 277 -11.28 -13.61 11.75
N ILE A 278 -11.90 -12.72 10.97
CA ILE A 278 -12.42 -11.44 11.47
C ILE A 278 -13.55 -11.71 12.46
N LYS A 279 -14.52 -12.57 12.14
CA LYS A 279 -15.62 -12.94 13.05
C LYS A 279 -15.11 -13.56 14.34
N ALA A 280 -14.16 -14.50 14.26
CA ALA A 280 -13.55 -15.10 15.44
C ALA A 280 -12.88 -14.06 16.33
N SER A 281 -12.14 -13.10 15.76
CA SER A 281 -11.45 -12.06 16.52
C SER A 281 -12.38 -11.07 17.21
N LEU A 282 -13.62 -10.88 16.73
CA LEU A 282 -14.63 -10.04 17.38
C LEU A 282 -15.19 -10.66 18.66
N VAL A 283 -15.20 -11.99 18.76
CA VAL A 283 -15.72 -12.71 19.92
C VAL A 283 -14.76 -12.62 21.11
N TYR A 284 -13.46 -12.46 20.86
CA TYR A 284 -12.41 -12.51 21.90
C TYR A 284 -12.00 -11.15 22.48
N ASN A 285 -12.87 -10.15 22.53
CA ASN A 285 -12.66 -8.84 23.21
C ASN A 285 -11.27 -8.21 23.02
N ASP A 286 -10.83 -8.11 21.76
CA ASP A 286 -9.50 -7.70 21.36
C ASP A 286 -9.33 -6.16 21.38
N LYS A 287 -8.10 -5.70 21.70
CA LYS A 287 -7.74 -4.27 21.79
C LYS A 287 -8.02 -3.44 20.53
N ASN A 288 -8.13 -4.08 19.36
CA ASN A 288 -8.38 -3.43 18.06
C ASN A 288 -9.81 -3.64 17.52
N PHE A 289 -10.78 -3.87 18.41
CA PHE A 289 -12.17 -4.09 18.03
C PHE A 289 -12.74 -3.02 17.07
N GLY A 290 -12.46 -1.76 17.32
CA GLY A 290 -12.93 -0.65 16.47
C GLY A 290 -12.35 -0.69 15.05
N SER A 291 -11.05 -0.95 14.89
CA SER A 291 -10.42 -1.12 13.56
C SER A 291 -10.99 -2.32 12.81
N LYS A 292 -11.25 -3.42 13.52
CA LYS A 292 -11.84 -4.65 12.95
C LYS A 292 -13.26 -4.43 12.45
N ILE A 293 -14.09 -3.69 13.21
CA ILE A 293 -15.45 -3.32 12.77
C ILE A 293 -15.38 -2.41 11.55
N THR A 294 -14.53 -1.41 11.54
CA THR A 294 -14.38 -0.50 10.39
C THR A 294 -14.03 -1.26 9.12
N GLU A 295 -13.10 -2.22 9.19
CA GLU A 295 -12.73 -3.04 8.02
C GLU A 295 -13.80 -4.07 7.61
N ILE A 296 -14.70 -4.46 8.54
CA ILE A 296 -15.83 -5.34 8.22
C ILE A 296 -16.97 -4.57 7.54
N VAL A 297 -17.28 -3.39 8.05
CA VAL A 297 -18.47 -2.61 7.67
C VAL A 297 -18.11 -1.55 6.64
N GLY A 298 -16.86 -1.03 6.70
CA GLY A 298 -16.39 0.04 5.83
C GLY A 298 -16.37 -0.36 4.35
N VAL A 299 -16.92 0.50 3.50
CA VAL A 299 -16.75 0.44 2.05
C VAL A 299 -15.49 1.21 1.72
N LYS A 300 -14.57 0.58 1.00
CA LYS A 300 -13.38 1.28 0.48
C LYS A 300 -13.91 2.32 -0.54
N HIS A 301 -13.73 3.59 -0.26
CA HIS A 301 -14.13 4.71 -1.13
C HIS A 301 -13.27 4.80 -2.39
#